data_58345566c97f84f1e172d6abd47df11b
#
_entry.id   58345566c97f84f1e172d6abd47df11b
#
_cell.length_a   1.000
_cell.length_b   1.000
_cell.length_c   1.000
_cell.angle_alpha   90.00
_cell.angle_beta   90.00
_cell.angle_gamma   90.00
#
_symmetry.space_group_name_H-M   'P 1'
#
loop_
_entity.id
_entity.type
_entity.pdbx_description
1 polymer ?
#
loop_
_entity_poly.entity_id
_entity_poly.type
_entity_poly.pdbx_seq_one_letter_code
_entity_poly.pdbx_strand_id
1 'polypeptide(L)'
;MHQAKHPIAIHPGEILREEFMKPLDMRQTDLAASLRIPLQRLNLILNGKRGITPDTAYRLARYFGTSVELWMGMQQDWDIRSARDAGIAKTVAKIVPLRRVG
;
A
#
# COMPACT_ATOMS: atom_id res chain seq x y z
N MET A 1 -9.07 -23.05 -6.19
CA MET A 1 -8.71 -22.51 -6.11
C MET A 1 -8.31 -21.64 -6.16
N HIS A 2 -7.85 -21.71 -6.27
CA HIS A 2 -7.27 -21.06 -6.34
C HIS A 2 -6.81 -20.09 -6.09
N GLN A 3 -6.48 -19.69 -5.79
CA GLN A 3 -5.94 -18.83 -5.70
C GLN A 3 -5.25 -18.25 -6.11
N ALA A 4 -5.85 -17.77 -6.26
CA ALA A 4 -4.65 -17.46 -6.95
C ALA A 4 -3.99 -16.28 -6.35
N LYS A 5 -2.83 -16.43 -5.98
CA LYS A 5 -2.05 -15.35 -5.51
C LYS A 5 -1.63 -14.51 -6.66
N HIS A 6 -1.67 -13.21 -6.48
CA HIS A 6 -1.10 -12.32 -7.46
C HIS A 6 0.39 -12.53 -7.50
N PRO A 7 0.96 -12.88 -8.64
CA PRO A 7 2.41 -13.05 -8.73
C PRO A 7 3.16 -11.73 -8.61
N ILE A 8 2.47 -10.61 -8.81
CA ILE A 8 3.09 -9.29 -8.78
C ILE A 8 2.43 -8.47 -7.69
N ALA A 9 3.25 -7.81 -6.89
CA ALA A 9 2.74 -6.90 -5.88
C ALA A 9 2.12 -5.67 -6.54
N ILE A 10 1.02 -5.20 -5.99
CA ILE A 10 0.32 -4.03 -6.50
C ILE A 10 0.39 -2.94 -5.45
N HIS A 11 0.91 -1.78 -5.84
CA HIS A 11 1.01 -0.66 -4.90
C HIS A 11 -0.37 -0.14 -4.56
N PRO A 12 -0.65 0.18 -3.29
CA PRO A 12 -1.97 0.70 -2.90
C PRO A 12 -2.36 1.98 -3.63
N GLY A 13 -1.38 2.77 -4.09
CA GLY A 13 -1.67 3.95 -4.91
C GLY A 13 -2.34 3.59 -6.22
N GLU A 14 -1.99 2.45 -6.79
CA GLU A 14 -2.62 2.00 -8.02
C GLU A 14 -4.07 1.58 -7.75
N ILE A 15 -4.31 0.91 -6.63
CA ILE A 15 -5.67 0.55 -6.21
C ILE A 15 -6.50 1.82 -6.01
N LEU A 16 -5.92 2.82 -5.35
CA LEU A 16 -6.61 4.09 -5.14
C LEU A 16 -7.01 4.72 -6.47
N ARG A 17 -6.09 4.74 -7.43
CA ARG A 17 -6.37 5.32 -8.73
C ARG A 17 -7.41 4.52 -9.51
N GLU A 18 -7.22 3.22 -9.62
CA GLU A 18 -8.03 2.39 -10.52
C GLU A 18 -9.39 2.05 -9.94
N GLU A 19 -9.47 1.79 -8.64
CA GLU A 19 -10.70 1.28 -8.04
C GLU A 19 -11.53 2.36 -7.36
N PHE A 20 -10.94 3.48 -7.03
CA PHE A 20 -11.65 4.56 -6.32
C PHE A 20 -11.77 5.84 -7.13
N MET A 21 -10.68 6.30 -7.72
CA MET A 21 -10.69 7.58 -8.42
C MET A 21 -11.33 7.49 -9.80
N LYS A 22 -10.92 6.50 -10.59
CA LYS A 22 -11.45 6.36 -11.95
C LYS A 22 -12.95 6.15 -11.99
N PRO A 23 -13.51 5.23 -11.21
CA PRO A 23 -14.97 5.03 -11.25
C PRO A 23 -15.76 6.26 -10.87
N LEU A 24 -15.18 7.15 -10.07
CA LEU A 24 -15.84 8.39 -9.63
C LEU A 24 -15.42 9.59 -10.46
N ASP A 25 -14.62 9.38 -11.49
CA ASP A 25 -14.11 10.45 -12.35
C ASP A 25 -13.47 11.56 -11.50
N MET A 26 -12.65 11.16 -10.55
CA MET A 26 -12.13 12.06 -9.52
C MET A 26 -10.74 12.57 -9.91
N ARG A 27 -10.52 13.88 -9.80
CA ARG A 27 -9.22 14.47 -10.10
C ARG A 27 -8.34 14.48 -8.87
N GLN A 28 -7.04 14.43 -9.09
CA GLN A 28 -6.07 14.43 -7.98
C GLN A 28 -6.21 15.68 -7.12
N THR A 29 -6.40 16.85 -7.76
CA THR A 29 -6.53 18.09 -7.01
C THR A 29 -7.72 18.05 -6.06
N ASP A 30 -8.83 17.50 -6.52
CA ASP A 30 -10.05 17.43 -5.72
C ASP A 30 -9.88 16.45 -4.57
N LEU A 31 -9.27 15.30 -4.84
CA LEU A 31 -9.07 14.31 -3.79
C LEU A 31 -8.09 14.83 -2.73
N ALA A 32 -6.98 15.44 -3.16
CA ALA A 32 -6.03 15.99 -2.21
C ALA A 32 -6.69 17.02 -1.30
N ALA A 33 -7.51 17.89 -1.88
CA ALA A 33 -8.23 18.89 -1.10
C ALA A 33 -9.19 18.24 -0.11
N SER A 34 -9.92 17.20 -0.56
CA SER A 34 -10.87 16.50 0.30
C SER A 34 -10.18 15.76 1.44
N LEU A 35 -9.01 15.20 1.18
CA LEU A 35 -8.21 14.51 2.19
C LEU A 35 -7.40 15.48 3.06
N ARG A 36 -7.34 16.76 2.66
CA ARG A 36 -6.56 17.79 3.35
C ARG A 36 -5.08 17.42 3.41
N ILE A 37 -4.55 16.97 2.29
CA ILE A 37 -3.13 16.69 2.16
C ILE A 37 -2.58 17.46 0.96
N PRO A 38 -1.26 17.70 0.94
CA PRO A 38 -0.66 18.35 -0.22
C PRO A 38 -0.84 17.50 -1.49
N LEU A 39 -1.08 18.18 -2.60
CA LEU A 39 -1.22 17.49 -3.89
C LEU A 39 0.02 16.64 -4.19
N GLN A 40 1.20 17.14 -3.83
CA GLN A 40 2.43 16.42 -4.07
C GLN A 40 2.45 15.08 -3.36
N ARG A 41 1.97 15.03 -2.10
CA ARG A 41 1.90 13.78 -1.36
C ARG A 41 1.02 12.77 -2.10
N LEU A 42 -0.17 13.21 -2.52
CA LEU A 42 -1.07 12.33 -3.23
C LEU A 42 -0.45 11.84 -4.54
N ASN A 43 0.17 12.75 -5.28
CA ASN A 43 0.79 12.39 -6.54
C ASN A 43 1.86 11.30 -6.36
N LEU A 44 2.69 11.44 -5.34
CA LEU A 44 3.73 10.44 -5.06
C LEU A 44 3.12 9.09 -4.71
N ILE A 45 2.04 9.08 -3.95
CA ILE A 45 1.36 7.83 -3.59
C ILE A 45 0.79 7.17 -4.85
N LEU A 46 0.11 7.94 -5.70
CA LEU A 46 -0.51 7.41 -6.90
C LEU A 46 0.51 6.85 -7.89
N ASN A 47 1.73 7.38 -7.86
CA ASN A 47 2.78 6.91 -8.74
C ASN A 47 3.67 5.85 -8.10
N GLY A 48 3.29 5.36 -6.94
CA GLY A 48 4.02 4.29 -6.28
C GLY A 48 5.35 4.70 -5.68
N LYS A 49 5.57 6.01 -5.53
CA LYS A 49 6.84 6.53 -5.02
C LYS A 49 6.79 6.86 -3.54
N ARG A 50 5.64 6.70 -2.94
CA ARG A 50 5.45 6.92 -1.52
C ARG A 50 4.38 5.95 -1.03
N GLY A 51 4.57 5.41 0.17
CA GLY A 51 3.62 4.47 0.75
C GLY A 51 2.49 5.15 1.49
N ILE A 52 1.49 4.35 1.84
CA ILE A 52 0.38 4.77 2.68
C ILE A 52 0.84 4.67 4.13
N THR A 53 0.84 5.79 4.83
CA THR A 53 1.12 5.82 6.26
C THR A 53 -0.21 5.78 7.02
N PRO A 54 -0.18 5.52 8.34
CA PRO A 54 -1.43 5.58 9.12
C PRO A 54 -2.17 6.89 8.96
N ASP A 55 -1.47 8.02 8.92
CA ASP A 55 -2.12 9.32 8.71
C ASP A 55 -2.95 9.31 7.43
N THR A 56 -2.34 8.90 6.33
CA THR A 56 -3.04 8.86 5.06
C THR A 56 -4.16 7.83 5.07
N ALA A 57 -3.93 6.67 5.71
CA ALA A 57 -4.93 5.62 5.78
C ALA A 57 -6.19 6.08 6.52
N TYR A 58 -6.02 6.81 7.62
CA TYR A 58 -7.17 7.36 8.35
C TYR A 58 -7.96 8.35 7.49
N ARG A 59 -7.27 9.17 6.71
CA ARG A 59 -7.94 10.15 5.85
C ARG A 59 -8.69 9.47 4.73
N LEU A 60 -8.09 8.48 4.10
CA LEU A 60 -8.73 7.70 3.05
C LEU A 60 -9.93 6.94 3.59
N ALA A 61 -9.78 6.32 4.75
CA ALA A 61 -10.87 5.57 5.37
C ALA A 61 -12.05 6.49 5.67
N ARG A 62 -11.79 7.67 6.19
CA ARG A 62 -12.85 8.62 6.51
C ARG A 62 -13.57 9.08 5.25
N TYR A 63 -12.82 9.43 4.22
CA TYR A 63 -13.40 10.00 3.01
C TYR A 63 -14.19 8.96 2.20
N PHE A 64 -13.62 7.77 2.02
CA PHE A 64 -14.25 6.75 1.20
C PHE A 64 -15.17 5.81 1.99
N GLY A 65 -15.20 5.92 3.31
CA GLY A 65 -16.04 5.03 4.12
C GLY A 65 -15.48 3.63 4.21
N THR A 66 -14.18 3.48 4.06
CA THR A 66 -13.50 2.18 4.21
C THR A 66 -12.87 2.09 5.57
N SER A 67 -12.15 1.00 5.83
CA SER A 67 -11.41 0.85 7.08
C SER A 67 -9.97 1.31 6.92
N VAL A 68 -9.36 1.67 8.05
CA VAL A 68 -7.93 1.97 8.07
C VAL A 68 -7.14 0.71 7.71
N GLU A 69 -7.62 -0.43 8.20
CA GLU A 69 -6.95 -1.72 7.98
C GLU A 69 -6.90 -2.10 6.50
N LEU A 70 -7.88 -1.69 5.72
CA LEU A 70 -7.85 -1.94 4.28
C LEU A 70 -6.59 -1.32 3.66
N TRP A 71 -6.37 -0.04 3.94
CA TRP A 71 -5.26 0.68 3.34
C TRP A 71 -3.92 0.21 3.88
N MET A 72 -3.83 0.01 5.20
CA MET A 72 -2.58 -0.45 5.80
C MET A 72 -2.28 -1.90 5.42
N GLY A 73 -3.32 -2.73 5.25
CA GLY A 73 -3.13 -4.10 4.81
C GLY A 73 -2.56 -4.17 3.41
N MET A 74 -3.06 -3.32 2.50
CA MET A 74 -2.52 -3.28 1.14
C MET A 74 -1.07 -2.79 1.13
N GLN A 75 -0.76 -1.81 1.97
CA GLN A 75 0.62 -1.31 2.06
C GLN A 75 1.54 -2.38 2.61
N GLN A 76 1.10 -3.09 3.65
CA GLN A 76 1.90 -4.15 4.22
C GLN A 76 2.16 -5.26 3.21
N ASP A 77 1.13 -5.65 2.45
CA ASP A 77 1.28 -6.67 1.43
C ASP A 77 2.30 -6.24 0.37
N TRP A 78 2.21 -4.98 -0.06
CA TRP A 78 3.17 -4.43 -1.00
C TRP A 78 4.59 -4.48 -0.45
N ASP A 79 4.77 -4.06 0.80
CA ASP A 79 6.09 -4.00 1.42
C ASP A 79 6.72 -5.39 1.52
N ILE A 80 5.92 -6.38 1.94
CA ILE A 80 6.41 -7.75 2.10
C ILE A 80 6.79 -8.34 0.74
N ARG A 81 5.91 -8.18 -0.26
CA ARG A 81 6.16 -8.73 -1.58
C ARG A 81 7.34 -8.03 -2.26
N SER A 82 7.47 -6.73 -2.07
CA SER A 82 8.58 -5.98 -2.65
C SER A 82 9.91 -6.43 -2.07
N ALA A 83 9.95 -6.67 -0.75
CA ALA A 83 11.16 -7.17 -0.10
C ALA A 83 11.52 -8.55 -0.63
N ARG A 84 10.50 -9.40 -0.82
CA ARG A 84 10.71 -10.73 -1.37
C ARG A 84 11.31 -10.66 -2.77
N ASP A 85 10.72 -9.80 -3.62
CA ASP A 85 11.17 -9.68 -5.01
C ASP A 85 12.57 -9.07 -5.09
N ALA A 86 12.93 -8.26 -4.11
CA ALA A 86 14.27 -7.68 -4.02
C ALA A 86 15.30 -8.66 -3.48
N GLY A 87 14.89 -9.88 -3.11
CA GLY A 87 15.82 -10.90 -2.69
C GLY A 87 16.15 -10.92 -1.22
N ILE A 88 15.23 -10.44 -0.36
CA ILE A 88 15.48 -10.41 1.09
C ILE A 88 15.82 -11.78 1.65
N ALA A 89 15.31 -12.85 1.02
CA ALA A 89 15.54 -14.20 1.52
C ALA A 89 17.04 -14.53 1.58
N LYS A 90 17.81 -14.07 0.60
CA LYS A 90 19.26 -14.32 0.60
C LYS A 90 19.95 -13.57 1.73
N THR A 91 19.49 -12.38 2.02
CA THR A 91 20.06 -11.56 3.08
C THR A 91 19.82 -12.19 4.44
N VAL A 92 18.56 -12.57 4.70
CA VAL A 92 18.21 -13.11 6.02
C VAL A 92 18.71 -14.52 6.22
N ALA A 93 19.02 -15.24 5.13
CA ALA A 93 19.58 -16.59 5.25
C ALA A 93 20.90 -16.60 6.01
N LYS A 94 21.57 -15.45 6.07
CA LYS A 94 22.82 -15.31 6.81
C LYS A 94 22.60 -15.16 8.31
N ILE A 95 21.37 -14.90 8.72
CA ILE A 95 21.05 -14.77 10.13
C ILE A 95 20.89 -16.18 10.70
N VAL A 96 21.61 -16.45 11.75
CA VAL A 96 21.54 -17.75 12.44
C VAL A 96 20.38 -17.70 13.43
N PRO A 97 19.39 -18.58 13.29
CA PRO A 97 18.26 -18.55 14.23
C PRO A 97 18.71 -18.81 15.66
N LEU A 98 18.01 -18.21 16.60
CA LEU A 98 18.27 -18.45 17.99
C LEU A 98 18.04 -19.92 18.30
N ARG A 99 19.03 -20.55 18.94
CA ARG A 99 18.89 -21.95 19.28
C ARG A 99 17.89 -22.11 20.42
N ARG A 100 16.91 -22.93 20.17
CA ARG A 100 15.89 -23.19 21.18
C ARG A 100 16.16 -24.52 21.85
N VAL A 101 15.98 -24.52 23.16
CA VAL A 101 16.10 -25.72 23.96
C VAL A 101 14.71 -26.27 24.22
N GLY A 102 14.50 -27.52 23.94
CA GLY A 102 13.26 -28.20 24.23
C GLY A 102 12.16 -28.07 23.22
#